data_c33a5c8558f2ffb8b9805cf80783e7ef
#
_entry.id   c33a5c8558f2ffb8b9805cf80783e7ef
#
_cell.length_a   1.000
_cell.length_b   1.000
_cell.length_c   1.000
_cell.angle_alpha   90.00
_cell.angle_beta   90.00
_cell.angle_gamma   90.00
#
_symmetry.space_group_name_H-M   'P 1'
#
loop_
_entity.id
_entity.type
_entity.pdbx_description
1 polymer ?
#
loop_
_entity_poly.entity_id
_entity_poly.type
_entity_poly.pdbx_seq_one_letter_code
_entity_poly.pdbx_strand_id
1 'polypeptide(L)'
;YKHSSQLSINVKIIISSVRVLIDKLNINLKLKNGVIMSVGIIGLGAMGGAYARNLLAGGIAVHGFDPDLSAQKMLTEAGGTPQSDYGEWLRDCEMIILSIASTQILADSINKLCKILKPGQVVLETGTFTLDTKQAAKNDLDNCGAVLLDCPVSGTGAQAAVADLVMMASGPENSYLKIAPLLEHFTKKVIYAGPFGNGSKLKFVANHAVYVHNC
;
A
#
# COMPACT_ATOMS: atom_id res chain seq x y z
N TYR A 1 -50.34 12.28 -3.59
CA TYR A 1 -49.50 11.65 -4.66
C TYR A 1 -48.41 12.58 -5.24
N LYS A 2 -48.51 13.93 -5.11
CA LYS A 2 -47.49 14.86 -5.62
C LYS A 2 -46.26 15.05 -4.69
N HIS A 3 -46.37 14.75 -3.38
CA HIS A 3 -45.25 14.93 -2.43
C HIS A 3 -44.20 13.80 -2.48
N SER A 4 -44.58 12.57 -2.84
CA SER A 4 -43.64 11.45 -2.90
C SER A 4 -42.70 11.51 -4.12
N SER A 5 -43.15 12.09 -5.22
CA SER A 5 -42.34 12.24 -6.45
C SER A 5 -41.27 13.34 -6.29
N GLN A 6 -41.57 14.41 -5.56
CA GLN A 6 -40.64 15.51 -5.33
C GLN A 6 -39.50 15.08 -4.37
N LEU A 7 -39.80 14.27 -3.33
CA LEU A 7 -38.81 13.71 -2.44
C LEU A 7 -37.83 12.74 -3.19
N SER A 8 -38.36 11.92 -4.09
CA SER A 8 -37.57 10.99 -4.89
C SER A 8 -36.61 11.71 -5.85
N ILE A 9 -37.03 12.83 -6.43
CA ILE A 9 -36.19 13.65 -7.32
C ILE A 9 -35.08 14.34 -6.52
N ASN A 10 -35.38 14.92 -5.37
CA ASN A 10 -34.41 15.61 -4.52
C ASN A 10 -33.32 14.63 -3.99
N VAL A 11 -33.70 13.41 -3.60
CA VAL A 11 -32.78 12.39 -3.16
C VAL A 11 -31.83 11.96 -4.31
N LYS A 12 -32.34 11.78 -5.53
CA LYS A 12 -31.52 11.46 -6.70
C LYS A 12 -30.53 12.58 -7.05
N ILE A 13 -30.95 13.84 -6.94
CA ILE A 13 -30.08 15.01 -7.18
C ILE A 13 -28.98 15.07 -6.11
N ILE A 14 -29.30 14.83 -4.84
CA ILE A 14 -28.32 14.80 -3.75
C ILE A 14 -27.31 13.67 -3.97
N ILE A 15 -27.77 12.46 -4.31
CA ILE A 15 -26.88 11.31 -4.59
C ILE A 15 -25.97 11.61 -5.78
N SER A 16 -26.52 12.21 -6.86
CA SER A 16 -25.73 12.61 -8.02
C SER A 16 -24.68 13.66 -7.67
N SER A 17 -25.05 14.67 -6.89
CA SER A 17 -24.14 15.75 -6.46
C SER A 17 -23.04 15.24 -5.51
N VAL A 18 -23.39 14.32 -4.60
CA VAL A 18 -22.40 13.65 -3.73
C VAL A 18 -21.45 12.78 -4.55
N ARG A 19 -21.95 12.06 -5.57
CA ARG A 19 -21.11 11.25 -6.45
C ARG A 19 -20.12 12.10 -7.26
N VAL A 20 -20.60 13.24 -7.82
CA VAL A 20 -19.74 14.21 -8.51
C VAL A 20 -18.72 14.83 -7.55
N LEU A 21 -19.08 15.05 -6.28
CA LEU A 21 -18.15 15.57 -5.28
C LEU A 21 -17.08 14.52 -4.91
N ILE A 22 -17.48 13.26 -4.76
CA ILE A 22 -16.58 12.11 -4.53
C ILE A 22 -15.64 11.94 -5.71
N ASP A 23 -16.15 12.01 -6.95
CA ASP A 23 -15.32 11.92 -8.17
C ASP A 23 -14.33 13.09 -8.27
N LYS A 24 -14.76 14.32 -7.91
CA LYS A 24 -13.86 15.49 -7.83
C LYS A 24 -12.83 15.37 -6.70
N LEU A 25 -13.20 14.83 -5.55
CA LEU A 25 -12.29 14.54 -4.44
C LEU A 25 -11.29 13.46 -4.82
N ASN A 26 -11.72 12.40 -5.50
CA ASN A 26 -10.84 11.35 -6.02
C ASN A 26 -9.88 11.89 -7.11
N ILE A 27 -10.33 12.82 -7.97
CA ILE A 27 -9.45 13.50 -8.93
C ILE A 27 -8.42 14.36 -8.18
N ASN A 28 -8.81 15.07 -7.10
CA ASN A 28 -7.88 15.84 -6.28
C ASN A 28 -6.91 14.95 -5.48
N LEU A 29 -7.30 13.71 -5.12
CA LEU A 29 -6.40 12.72 -4.53
C LEU A 29 -5.41 12.16 -5.55
N LYS A 30 -5.81 12.06 -6.83
CA LYS A 30 -4.94 11.63 -7.95
C LYS A 30 -3.95 12.71 -8.40
N LEU A 31 -4.24 13.98 -8.10
CA LEU A 31 -3.45 15.14 -8.49
C LEU A 31 -3.07 15.94 -7.22
N LYS A 32 -1.96 15.59 -6.59
CA LYS A 32 -1.40 16.42 -5.54
C LYS A 32 -0.53 17.51 -6.19
N ASN A 33 -0.98 18.77 -6.12
CA ASN A 33 -0.32 19.91 -6.76
C ASN A 33 -0.13 19.78 -8.30
N GLY A 34 -1.07 19.15 -9.00
CA GLY A 34 -0.98 18.94 -10.45
C GLY A 34 -0.05 17.79 -10.87
N VAL A 35 0.51 17.03 -9.93
CA VAL A 35 1.35 15.85 -10.18
C VAL A 35 0.52 14.58 -9.98
N ILE A 36 0.64 13.65 -10.92
CA ILE A 36 0.01 12.32 -10.81
C ILE A 36 0.68 11.59 -9.63
N MET A 37 -0.12 11.18 -8.64
CA MET A 37 0.39 10.36 -7.54
C MET A 37 0.90 9.03 -8.06
N SER A 38 2.09 8.64 -7.64
CA SER A 38 2.71 7.37 -8.01
C SER A 38 3.12 6.58 -6.77
N VAL A 39 3.06 5.25 -6.91
CA VAL A 39 3.48 4.29 -5.89
C VAL A 39 4.60 3.43 -6.46
N GLY A 40 5.67 3.28 -5.66
CA GLY A 40 6.75 2.37 -5.95
C GLY A 40 6.48 0.99 -5.33
N ILE A 41 6.73 -0.09 -6.05
CA ILE A 41 6.61 -1.45 -5.50
C ILE A 41 7.90 -2.22 -5.76
N ILE A 42 8.47 -2.75 -4.70
CA ILE A 42 9.62 -3.65 -4.74
C ILE A 42 9.14 -5.06 -4.38
N GLY A 43 9.28 -5.98 -5.33
CA GLY A 43 8.70 -7.31 -5.28
C GLY A 43 7.32 -7.34 -5.92
N LEU A 44 7.23 -7.93 -7.13
CA LEU A 44 6.01 -8.01 -7.96
C LEU A 44 5.45 -9.45 -8.01
N GLY A 45 5.80 -10.27 -7.02
CA GLY A 45 5.23 -11.60 -6.86
C GLY A 45 3.70 -11.58 -6.63
N ALA A 46 3.14 -12.69 -6.13
CA ALA A 46 1.68 -12.84 -5.97
C ALA A 46 1.01 -11.67 -5.24
N MET A 47 1.62 -11.17 -4.16
CA MET A 47 1.04 -10.06 -3.37
C MET A 47 1.34 -8.71 -4.01
N GLY A 48 2.62 -8.38 -4.28
CA GLY A 48 2.99 -7.08 -4.86
C GLY A 48 2.39 -6.84 -6.23
N GLY A 49 2.32 -7.87 -7.08
CA GLY A 49 1.63 -7.80 -8.37
C GLY A 49 0.12 -7.57 -8.23
N ALA A 50 -0.52 -8.12 -7.19
CA ALA A 50 -1.93 -7.84 -6.91
C ALA A 50 -2.12 -6.39 -6.43
N TYR A 51 -1.25 -5.87 -5.54
CA TYR A 51 -1.28 -4.46 -5.13
C TYR A 51 -1.14 -3.53 -6.33
N ALA A 52 -0.19 -3.84 -7.23
CA ALA A 52 0.02 -3.06 -8.45
C ALA A 52 -1.25 -2.96 -9.30
N ARG A 53 -1.88 -4.09 -9.60
CA ARG A 53 -3.11 -4.14 -10.41
C ARG A 53 -4.26 -3.35 -9.78
N ASN A 54 -4.46 -3.48 -8.47
CA ASN A 54 -5.53 -2.79 -7.77
C ASN A 54 -5.28 -1.26 -7.72
N LEU A 55 -4.05 -0.82 -7.49
CA LEU A 55 -3.67 0.60 -7.54
C LEU A 55 -3.88 1.18 -8.95
N LEU A 56 -3.44 0.47 -10.00
CA LEU A 56 -3.63 0.85 -11.39
C LEU A 56 -5.12 0.93 -11.76
N ALA A 57 -5.93 -0.04 -11.35
CA ALA A 57 -7.38 -0.01 -11.53
C ALA A 57 -8.02 1.20 -10.81
N GLY A 58 -7.46 1.62 -9.66
CA GLY A 58 -7.81 2.85 -8.97
C GLY A 58 -7.31 4.13 -9.63
N GLY A 59 -6.54 4.03 -10.75
CA GLY A 59 -5.97 5.15 -11.51
C GLY A 59 -4.76 5.79 -10.82
N ILE A 60 -4.07 5.06 -9.96
CA ILE A 60 -2.80 5.45 -9.36
C ILE A 60 -1.68 4.92 -10.25
N ALA A 61 -0.69 5.77 -10.58
CA ALA A 61 0.48 5.32 -11.33
C ALA A 61 1.33 4.38 -10.48
N VAL A 62 1.81 3.29 -11.08
CA VAL A 62 2.67 2.31 -10.39
C VAL A 62 3.97 2.12 -11.14
N HIS A 63 5.07 2.30 -10.43
CA HIS A 63 6.41 1.89 -10.83
C HIS A 63 6.81 0.67 -10.01
N GLY A 64 7.40 -0.33 -10.63
CA GLY A 64 7.73 -1.55 -9.90
C GLY A 64 9.03 -2.20 -10.34
N PHE A 65 9.73 -2.80 -9.38
CA PHE A 65 10.92 -3.60 -9.61
C PHE A 65 10.74 -5.01 -9.06
N ASP A 66 11.13 -5.97 -9.85
CA ASP A 66 11.31 -7.38 -9.48
C ASP A 66 12.44 -7.95 -10.35
N PRO A 67 13.34 -8.82 -9.84
CA PRO A 67 14.34 -9.49 -10.67
C PRO A 67 13.73 -10.47 -11.69
N ASP A 68 12.49 -10.93 -11.48
CA ASP A 68 11.77 -11.77 -12.43
C ASP A 68 11.16 -10.93 -13.57
N LEU A 69 11.69 -11.12 -14.77
CA LEU A 69 11.20 -10.43 -15.98
C LEU A 69 9.75 -10.77 -16.32
N SER A 70 9.26 -11.94 -15.91
CA SER A 70 7.85 -12.30 -16.11
C SER A 70 6.92 -11.45 -15.23
N ALA A 71 7.32 -11.16 -14.01
CA ALA A 71 6.60 -10.26 -13.11
C ALA A 71 6.62 -8.81 -13.62
N GLN A 72 7.74 -8.34 -14.16
CA GLN A 72 7.84 -7.02 -14.81
C GLN A 72 6.92 -6.93 -16.05
N LYS A 73 6.87 -7.99 -16.85
CA LYS A 73 5.97 -8.06 -18.02
C LYS A 73 4.51 -7.96 -17.59
N MET A 74 4.10 -8.71 -16.56
CA MET A 74 2.73 -8.61 -16.03
C MET A 74 2.38 -7.21 -15.52
N LEU A 75 3.34 -6.50 -14.91
CA LEU A 75 3.14 -5.10 -14.52
C LEU A 75 2.89 -4.21 -15.75
N THR A 76 3.67 -4.39 -16.83
CA THR A 76 3.50 -3.64 -18.09
C THR A 76 2.12 -3.91 -18.71
N GLU A 77 1.71 -5.17 -18.77
CA GLU A 77 0.39 -5.58 -19.30
C GLU A 77 -0.77 -4.98 -18.48
N ALA A 78 -0.57 -4.76 -17.19
CA ALA A 78 -1.53 -4.07 -16.32
C ALA A 78 -1.51 -2.53 -16.44
N GLY A 79 -0.60 -1.96 -17.24
CA GLY A 79 -0.47 -0.51 -17.43
C GLY A 79 0.50 0.20 -16.46
N GLY A 80 1.28 -0.56 -15.69
CA GLY A 80 2.33 -0.02 -14.83
C GLY A 80 3.68 0.11 -15.56
N THR A 81 4.64 0.72 -14.91
CA THR A 81 5.98 0.99 -15.43
C THR A 81 7.01 0.12 -14.72
N PRO A 82 7.55 -0.94 -15.37
CA PRO A 82 8.62 -1.73 -14.79
C PRO A 82 9.92 -0.95 -14.75
N GLN A 83 10.73 -1.23 -13.75
CA GLN A 83 12.04 -0.64 -13.54
C GLN A 83 13.11 -1.74 -13.53
N SER A 84 14.28 -1.44 -14.10
CA SER A 84 15.38 -2.41 -14.19
C SER A 84 16.16 -2.59 -12.88
N ASP A 85 16.11 -1.59 -11.99
CA ASP A 85 16.73 -1.61 -10.65
C ASP A 85 16.13 -0.50 -9.78
N TYR A 86 16.61 -0.39 -8.54
CA TYR A 86 16.38 0.74 -7.67
C TYR A 86 17.00 2.00 -8.29
N GLY A 87 16.31 3.14 -8.22
CA GLY A 87 16.78 4.36 -8.84
C GLY A 87 16.02 5.60 -8.39
N GLU A 88 16.34 6.74 -9.02
CA GLU A 88 15.76 8.06 -8.69
C GLU A 88 14.22 8.09 -8.82
N TRP A 89 13.62 7.20 -9.60
CA TRP A 89 12.16 7.06 -9.74
C TRP A 89 11.46 6.83 -8.39
N LEU A 90 12.14 6.20 -7.43
CA LEU A 90 11.62 5.99 -6.07
C LEU A 90 11.41 7.30 -5.32
N ARG A 91 12.18 8.35 -5.64
CA ARG A 91 12.07 9.67 -4.99
C ARG A 91 10.78 10.40 -5.32
N ASP A 92 10.18 10.07 -6.45
CA ASP A 92 8.96 10.71 -6.95
C ASP A 92 7.69 9.96 -6.54
N CYS A 93 7.85 8.80 -5.88
CA CYS A 93 6.75 8.04 -5.34
C CYS A 93 6.28 8.60 -3.98
N GLU A 94 4.95 8.71 -3.81
CA GLU A 94 4.33 9.11 -2.53
C GLU A 94 4.53 8.05 -1.44
N MET A 95 4.63 6.79 -1.85
CA MET A 95 4.78 5.63 -0.99
C MET A 95 5.56 4.54 -1.72
N ILE A 96 6.41 3.82 -1.00
CA ILE A 96 7.09 2.62 -1.51
C ILE A 96 6.56 1.40 -0.74
N ILE A 97 6.16 0.36 -1.46
CA ILE A 97 5.72 -0.92 -0.88
C ILE A 97 6.83 -1.94 -1.05
N LEU A 98 7.25 -2.55 0.05
CA LEU A 98 8.09 -3.73 0.07
C LEU A 98 7.21 -4.98 0.21
N SER A 99 7.17 -5.79 -0.85
CA SER A 99 6.48 -7.08 -0.88
C SER A 99 7.49 -8.20 -1.06
N ILE A 100 8.32 -8.37 -0.04
CA ILE A 100 9.52 -9.20 -0.02
C ILE A 100 9.33 -10.35 0.97
N ALA A 101 9.84 -11.54 0.63
CA ALA A 101 9.69 -12.74 1.47
C ALA A 101 11.00 -13.17 2.17
N SER A 102 12.16 -12.55 1.84
CA SER A 102 13.47 -12.90 2.39
C SER A 102 14.03 -11.79 3.28
N THR A 103 14.51 -12.15 4.47
CA THR A 103 15.15 -11.20 5.40
C THR A 103 16.40 -10.57 4.81
N GLN A 104 17.20 -11.35 4.05
CA GLN A 104 18.40 -10.84 3.38
C GLN A 104 18.02 -9.83 2.30
N ILE A 105 17.03 -10.14 1.46
CA ILE A 105 16.57 -9.23 0.42
C ILE A 105 15.97 -7.96 1.05
N LEU A 106 15.29 -8.07 2.19
CA LEU A 106 14.79 -6.90 2.92
C LEU A 106 15.94 -5.99 3.35
N ALA A 107 16.96 -6.53 3.99
CA ALA A 107 18.14 -5.76 4.43
C ALA A 107 18.85 -5.08 3.25
N ASP A 108 19.07 -5.81 2.15
CA ASP A 108 19.70 -5.27 0.94
C ASP A 108 18.84 -4.16 0.31
N SER A 109 17.51 -4.34 0.31
CA SER A 109 16.57 -3.33 -0.18
C SER A 109 16.62 -2.06 0.66
N ILE A 110 16.61 -2.18 1.98
CA ILE A 110 16.71 -1.03 2.90
C ILE A 110 18.03 -0.27 2.65
N ASN A 111 19.15 -0.97 2.52
CA ASN A 111 20.45 -0.36 2.23
C ASN A 111 20.47 0.41 0.90
N LYS A 112 19.79 -0.11 -0.14
CA LYS A 112 19.63 0.60 -1.42
C LYS A 112 18.72 1.81 -1.28
N LEU A 113 17.57 1.67 -0.60
CA LEU A 113 16.60 2.74 -0.39
C LEU A 113 17.20 3.91 0.38
N CYS A 114 17.99 3.65 1.42
CA CYS A 114 18.66 4.70 2.20
C CYS A 114 19.57 5.62 1.37
N LYS A 115 20.08 5.14 0.24
CA LYS A 115 20.91 5.96 -0.67
C LYS A 115 20.09 6.83 -1.62
N ILE A 116 18.78 6.57 -1.74
CA ILE A 116 17.93 7.13 -2.78
C ILE A 116 16.83 8.01 -2.18
N LEU A 117 16.19 7.57 -1.10
CA LEU A 117 14.97 8.20 -0.58
C LEU A 117 15.20 9.62 -0.06
N LYS A 118 14.14 10.42 -0.10
CA LYS A 118 14.07 11.76 0.49
C LYS A 118 13.66 11.66 1.97
N PRO A 119 14.09 12.57 2.82
CA PRO A 119 13.58 12.65 4.19
C PRO A 119 12.06 12.73 4.24
N GLY A 120 11.45 11.95 5.14
CA GLY A 120 10.01 11.85 5.31
C GLY A 120 9.27 10.98 4.28
N GLN A 121 9.96 10.35 3.34
CA GLN A 121 9.33 9.38 2.44
C GLN A 121 8.88 8.14 3.21
N VAL A 122 7.71 7.61 2.84
CA VAL A 122 7.07 6.50 3.55
C VAL A 122 7.32 5.19 2.81
N VAL A 123 7.84 4.21 3.54
CA VAL A 123 8.05 2.83 3.10
C VAL A 123 7.08 1.94 3.87
N LEU A 124 6.27 1.15 3.16
CA LEU A 124 5.42 0.10 3.70
C LEU A 124 6.14 -1.24 3.63
N GLU A 125 6.32 -1.90 4.75
CA GLU A 125 6.78 -3.28 4.78
C GLU A 125 5.59 -4.20 5.05
N THR A 126 5.25 -5.05 4.08
CA THR A 126 4.03 -5.87 4.10
C THR A 126 4.28 -7.35 4.41
N GLY A 127 5.54 -7.76 4.54
CA GLY A 127 5.93 -9.13 4.84
C GLY A 127 5.68 -9.54 6.30
N THR A 128 5.81 -10.82 6.55
CA THR A 128 5.75 -11.39 7.90
C THR A 128 7.15 -11.80 8.33
N PHE A 129 7.85 -10.89 9.01
CA PHE A 129 9.18 -11.09 9.56
C PHE A 129 9.15 -11.02 11.08
N THR A 130 10.26 -11.42 11.73
CA THR A 130 10.43 -11.22 13.17
C THR A 130 10.46 -9.73 13.52
N LEU A 131 10.08 -9.39 14.74
CA LEU A 131 10.12 -7.99 15.20
C LEU A 131 11.53 -7.41 15.15
N ASP A 132 12.56 -8.21 15.47
CA ASP A 132 13.96 -7.78 15.44
C ASP A 132 14.38 -7.41 14.01
N THR A 133 14.00 -8.23 13.01
CA THR A 133 14.27 -7.93 11.58
C THR A 133 13.62 -6.61 11.18
N LYS A 134 12.38 -6.40 11.54
CA LYS A 134 11.66 -5.16 11.21
C LYS A 134 12.21 -3.94 11.96
N GLN A 135 12.62 -4.14 13.22
CA GLN A 135 13.22 -3.05 14.01
C GLN A 135 14.59 -2.65 13.44
N ALA A 136 15.41 -3.59 12.98
CA ALA A 136 16.66 -3.29 12.29
C ALA A 136 16.40 -2.47 11.02
N ALA A 137 15.49 -2.91 10.16
CA ALA A 137 15.09 -2.20 8.95
C ALA A 137 14.57 -0.78 9.24
N LYS A 138 13.79 -0.63 10.32
CA LYS A 138 13.30 0.68 10.78
C LYS A 138 14.46 1.60 11.18
N ASN A 139 15.39 1.10 11.99
CA ASN A 139 16.52 1.89 12.48
C ASN A 139 17.37 2.40 11.30
N ASP A 140 17.61 1.55 10.30
CA ASP A 140 18.37 1.94 9.11
C ASP A 140 17.65 3.04 8.31
N LEU A 141 16.32 2.92 8.10
CA LEU A 141 15.54 3.94 7.41
C LEU A 141 15.43 5.23 8.21
N ASP A 142 15.27 5.17 9.52
CA ASP A 142 15.28 6.37 10.39
C ASP A 142 16.61 7.11 10.27
N ASN A 143 17.74 6.40 10.21
CA ASN A 143 19.08 7.00 10.06
C ASN A 143 19.25 7.75 8.73
N CYS A 144 18.55 7.35 7.68
CA CYS A 144 18.54 8.07 6.39
C CYS A 144 17.35 9.04 6.25
N GLY A 145 16.55 9.20 7.31
CA GLY A 145 15.45 10.15 7.37
C GLY A 145 14.13 9.68 6.73
N ALA A 146 14.06 8.46 6.21
CA ALA A 146 12.83 7.87 5.69
C ALA A 146 12.01 7.21 6.81
N VAL A 147 10.75 6.91 6.56
CA VAL A 147 9.83 6.35 7.57
C VAL A 147 9.39 4.96 7.17
N LEU A 148 9.63 3.96 8.03
CA LEU A 148 9.07 2.62 7.86
C LEU A 148 7.75 2.48 8.61
N LEU A 149 6.73 1.95 7.92
CA LEU A 149 5.50 1.45 8.52
C LEU A 149 5.50 -0.08 8.48
N ASP A 150 5.18 -0.72 9.60
CA ASP A 150 4.99 -2.15 9.73
C ASP A 150 3.53 -2.49 9.40
N CYS A 151 3.30 -3.09 8.23
CA CYS A 151 1.99 -3.24 7.61
C CYS A 151 1.72 -4.66 7.10
N PRO A 152 1.86 -5.71 7.92
CA PRO A 152 1.55 -7.06 7.49
C PRO A 152 0.08 -7.19 7.12
N VAL A 153 -0.19 -8.08 6.17
CA VAL A 153 -1.54 -8.34 5.65
C VAL A 153 -2.06 -9.71 6.05
N SER A 154 -3.37 -9.83 6.18
CA SER A 154 -4.09 -11.09 6.33
C SER A 154 -4.96 -11.31 5.12
N GLY A 155 -4.82 -12.49 4.51
CA GLY A 155 -5.49 -12.93 3.30
C GLY A 155 -4.56 -13.75 2.42
N THR A 156 -5.13 -14.34 1.38
CA THR A 156 -4.45 -15.16 0.37
C THR A 156 -4.17 -14.34 -0.89
N GLY A 157 -3.37 -14.90 -1.82
CA GLY A 157 -3.16 -14.28 -3.14
C GLY A 157 -4.47 -14.07 -3.92
N ALA A 158 -5.44 -15.00 -3.80
CA ALA A 158 -6.76 -14.84 -4.42
C ALA A 158 -7.54 -13.65 -3.83
N GLN A 159 -7.47 -13.46 -2.52
CA GLN A 159 -8.07 -12.29 -1.85
C GLN A 159 -7.35 -11.00 -2.20
N ALA A 160 -6.01 -11.04 -2.32
CA ALA A 160 -5.23 -9.89 -2.77
C ALA A 160 -5.64 -9.42 -4.17
N ALA A 161 -5.94 -10.36 -5.09
CA ALA A 161 -6.34 -10.04 -6.46
C ALA A 161 -7.63 -9.20 -6.55
N VAL A 162 -8.50 -9.29 -5.55
CA VAL A 162 -9.78 -8.55 -5.47
C VAL A 162 -9.82 -7.54 -4.32
N ALA A 163 -8.66 -7.10 -3.84
CA ALA A 163 -8.50 -6.16 -2.73
C ALA A 163 -9.19 -6.60 -1.42
N ASP A 164 -9.44 -7.90 -1.21
CA ASP A 164 -10.09 -8.46 0.00
C ASP A 164 -9.06 -8.83 1.07
N LEU A 165 -8.17 -7.89 1.40
CA LEU A 165 -7.15 -8.07 2.43
C LEU A 165 -7.45 -7.22 3.67
N VAL A 166 -7.05 -7.72 4.83
CA VAL A 166 -6.99 -6.93 6.06
C VAL A 166 -5.53 -6.59 6.35
N MET A 167 -5.21 -5.30 6.37
CA MET A 167 -3.87 -4.81 6.73
C MET A 167 -3.85 -4.38 8.19
N MET A 168 -2.77 -4.70 8.88
CA MET A 168 -2.51 -4.30 10.27
C MET A 168 -1.36 -3.30 10.27
N ALA A 169 -1.68 -2.01 10.13
CA ALA A 169 -0.71 -0.94 10.00
C ALA A 169 -0.23 -0.44 11.36
N SER A 170 1.07 -0.23 11.50
CA SER A 170 1.65 0.38 12.70
C SER A 170 2.89 1.22 12.39
N GLY A 171 3.14 2.25 13.22
CA GLY A 171 4.22 3.21 13.06
C GLY A 171 3.76 4.63 13.31
N PRO A 172 4.50 5.67 12.88
CA PRO A 172 4.13 7.07 13.10
C PRO A 172 2.77 7.40 12.46
N GLU A 173 1.81 7.86 13.27
CA GLU A 173 0.42 8.10 12.85
C GLU A 173 0.31 9.09 11.70
N ASN A 174 1.06 10.20 11.75
CA ASN A 174 1.05 11.20 10.67
C ASN A 174 1.49 10.61 9.32
N SER A 175 2.46 9.68 9.33
CA SER A 175 2.92 9.00 8.13
C SER A 175 1.88 8.00 7.62
N TYR A 176 1.21 7.29 8.53
CA TYR A 176 0.07 6.43 8.19
C TYR A 176 -1.07 7.24 7.56
N LEU A 177 -1.51 8.31 8.19
CA LEU A 177 -2.61 9.15 7.70
C LEU A 177 -2.33 9.75 6.31
N LYS A 178 -1.06 10.08 6.04
CA LYS A 178 -0.64 10.59 4.72
C LYS A 178 -0.91 9.61 3.59
N ILE A 179 -0.75 8.30 3.83
CA ILE A 179 -0.85 7.27 2.80
C ILE A 179 -2.12 6.41 2.91
N ALA A 180 -2.92 6.58 3.98
CA ALA A 180 -4.13 5.80 4.21
C ALA A 180 -5.09 5.75 3.00
N PRO A 181 -5.32 6.86 2.25
CA PRO A 181 -6.16 6.82 1.06
C PRO A 181 -5.64 5.88 -0.04
N LEU A 182 -4.32 5.68 -0.14
CA LEU A 182 -3.73 4.77 -1.12
C LEU A 182 -3.94 3.30 -0.73
N LEU A 183 -4.00 3.01 0.57
CA LEU A 183 -4.20 1.65 1.08
C LEU A 183 -5.58 1.09 0.74
N GLU A 184 -6.60 1.94 0.64
CA GLU A 184 -7.98 1.56 0.32
C GLU A 184 -8.12 0.94 -1.08
N HIS A 185 -7.19 1.20 -1.99
CA HIS A 185 -7.22 0.62 -3.33
C HIS A 185 -6.92 -0.89 -3.36
N PHE A 186 -6.14 -1.40 -2.41
CA PHE A 186 -5.71 -2.80 -2.41
C PHE A 186 -5.99 -3.56 -1.10
N THR A 187 -6.73 -2.93 -0.18
CA THR A 187 -7.18 -3.56 1.07
C THR A 187 -8.66 -3.31 1.29
N LYS A 188 -9.36 -4.30 1.82
CA LYS A 188 -10.74 -4.17 2.29
C LYS A 188 -10.84 -3.39 3.59
N LYS A 189 -9.84 -3.55 4.46
CA LYS A 189 -9.80 -2.93 5.77
C LYS A 189 -8.37 -2.71 6.22
N VAL A 190 -8.11 -1.54 6.78
CA VAL A 190 -6.88 -1.25 7.51
C VAL A 190 -7.20 -1.09 8.99
N ILE A 191 -6.42 -1.76 9.84
CA ILE A 191 -6.46 -1.62 11.30
C ILE A 191 -5.17 -0.90 11.69
N TYR A 192 -5.28 0.36 12.11
CA TYR A 192 -4.13 1.06 12.67
C TYR A 192 -3.91 0.62 14.11
N ALA A 193 -2.76 0.02 14.37
CA ALA A 193 -2.41 -0.62 15.64
C ALA A 193 -1.49 0.23 16.54
N GLY A 194 -1.25 1.50 16.18
CA GLY A 194 -0.43 2.42 16.98
C GLY A 194 1.08 2.26 16.74
N PRO A 195 1.93 2.23 17.77
CA PRO A 195 3.38 2.20 17.66
C PRO A 195 3.92 1.08 16.78
N PHE A 196 5.06 1.34 16.11
CA PHE A 196 5.74 0.40 15.21
C PHE A 196 5.93 -0.98 15.84
N GLY A 197 5.70 -2.03 15.05
CA GLY A 197 5.76 -3.43 15.48
C GLY A 197 4.44 -4.00 16.03
N ASN A 198 3.47 -3.15 16.34
CA ASN A 198 2.15 -3.63 16.80
C ASN A 198 1.35 -4.29 15.66
N GLY A 199 1.55 -3.89 14.41
CA GLY A 199 0.97 -4.56 13.23
C GLY A 199 1.42 -6.02 13.18
N SER A 200 2.72 -6.27 13.28
CA SER A 200 3.30 -7.63 13.33
C SER A 200 2.81 -8.42 14.54
N LYS A 201 2.75 -7.83 15.73
CA LYS A 201 2.20 -8.51 16.93
C LYS A 201 0.76 -8.94 16.71
N LEU A 202 -0.06 -8.04 16.14
CA LEU A 202 -1.47 -8.35 15.82
C LEU A 202 -1.57 -9.46 14.77
N LYS A 203 -0.70 -9.45 13.75
CA LYS A 203 -0.62 -10.52 12.75
C LYS A 203 -0.24 -11.86 13.36
N PHE A 204 0.70 -11.89 14.29
CA PHE A 204 1.07 -13.13 14.99
C PHE A 204 -0.09 -13.70 15.81
N VAL A 205 -0.82 -12.84 16.53
CA VAL A 205 -2.03 -13.24 17.26
C VAL A 205 -3.10 -13.78 16.30
N ALA A 206 -3.35 -13.10 15.20
CA ALA A 206 -4.33 -13.54 14.20
C ALA A 206 -3.95 -14.90 13.58
N ASN A 207 -2.68 -15.09 13.21
CA ASN A 207 -2.19 -16.36 12.68
C ASN A 207 -2.30 -17.49 13.72
N HIS A 208 -1.99 -17.23 14.99
CA HIS A 208 -2.13 -18.20 16.08
C HIS A 208 -3.59 -18.60 16.28
N ALA A 209 -4.51 -17.64 16.28
CA ALA A 209 -5.94 -17.90 16.40
C ALA A 209 -6.47 -18.79 15.26
N VAL A 210 -6.03 -18.55 14.01
CA VAL A 210 -6.37 -19.41 12.86
C VAL A 210 -5.81 -20.81 13.02
N TYR A 211 -4.57 -20.95 13.50
CA TYR A 211 -3.96 -22.25 13.76
C TYR A 211 -4.75 -23.05 14.80
N VAL A 212 -5.07 -22.45 15.94
CA VAL A 212 -5.83 -23.10 17.02
C VAL A 212 -7.25 -23.47 16.58
N HIS A 213 -7.87 -22.68 15.72
CA HIS A 213 -9.23 -22.96 15.23
C HIS A 213 -9.27 -24.13 14.23
N ASN A 214 -8.17 -24.38 13.52
CA ASN A 214 -8.09 -25.45 12.48
C ASN A 214 -7.52 -26.77 13.05
N CYS A 215 -7.14 -26.84 14.32
CA CYS A 215 -6.75 -28.07 15.04
C CYS A 215 -7.93 -28.66 15.81
#